data_7584d08ccc28ce89510579e690436812
#
_entry.id   7584d08ccc28ce89510579e690436812
#
_cell.length_a   1.000
_cell.length_b   1.000
_cell.length_c   1.000
_cell.angle_alpha   90.00
_cell.angle_beta   90.00
_cell.angle_gamma   90.00
#
_symmetry.space_group_name_H-M   'P 1'
#
loop_
_entity.id
_entity.type
_entity.pdbx_description
1 polymer ?
#
loop_
_entity_poly.entity_id
_entity_poly.type
_entity_poly.pdbx_seq_one_letter_code
_entity_poly.pdbx_strand_id
1 'polypeptide(L)'
;MADPIRIFFAVLDAFPHDQISGDLTPTLWSLAEEGGWSREGGRSVLASSTYPNHATFITGDAPSRHRIFTSRAWSGDELRPAQDVGPRTATLFDACRAAGRKSLGLFGDQNLVGVCGAEKADEHWPPRGVLPEGAPRGELGFGADRAVVDAMDAMDRSHAQFVFMQLDEMDTVRHLRGPLGDAVLEQGRSTDSALGEILERFRSDWKNTLVIVVSDHDHETVNPGALDLAAEVAARGLNVQVDHEGTSALVVGAIAEGQLLDLPGVVGTALLSPGFNLVWGAPGQQFGIDWGLASQHGSPRTMNQLAVVGGGHPAAREIGKEIEASRPSGLGWAPRIRTLLSL
;
A
#
# COMPACT_ATOMS: atom_id res chain seq x y z
N MET A 1 11.41 17.87 29.37
CA MET A 1 11.46 16.67 28.52
C MET A 1 11.19 17.17 27.11
N ALA A 2 11.88 16.68 26.08
CA ALA A 2 11.52 17.00 24.69
C ALA A 2 10.09 16.49 24.44
N ASP A 3 9.31 17.28 23.66
CA ASP A 3 7.99 16.84 23.24
C ASP A 3 8.12 15.53 22.45
N PRO A 4 7.21 14.56 22.63
CA PRO A 4 7.30 13.27 21.96
C PRO A 4 7.15 13.44 20.44
N ILE A 5 7.96 12.71 19.68
CA ILE A 5 7.81 12.66 18.22
C ILE A 5 6.43 12.13 17.83
N ARG A 6 5.85 12.74 16.79
CA ARG A 6 4.70 12.20 16.05
C ARG A 6 5.17 11.70 14.70
N ILE A 7 4.75 10.52 14.30
CA ILE A 7 4.98 9.99 12.97
C ILE A 7 3.65 9.88 12.23
N PHE A 8 3.59 10.58 11.09
CA PHE A 8 2.49 10.52 10.15
C PHE A 8 2.97 9.71 8.93
N PHE A 9 2.40 8.51 8.76
CA PHE A 9 2.70 7.62 7.66
C PHE A 9 1.50 7.57 6.71
N ALA A 10 1.66 8.14 5.52
CA ALA A 10 0.63 8.19 4.49
C ALA A 10 0.99 7.25 3.34
N VAL A 11 0.03 6.44 2.91
CA VAL A 11 0.07 5.71 1.65
C VAL A 11 -0.87 6.40 0.67
N LEU A 12 -0.33 6.89 -0.45
CA LEU A 12 -1.11 7.35 -1.60
C LEU A 12 -1.15 6.18 -2.58
N ASP A 13 -2.27 5.47 -2.61
CA ASP A 13 -2.40 4.20 -3.34
C ASP A 13 -2.04 4.37 -4.81
N ALA A 14 -1.11 3.55 -5.31
CA ALA A 14 -0.61 3.58 -6.68
C ALA A 14 -0.12 4.95 -7.18
N PHE A 15 0.26 5.89 -6.31
CA PHE A 15 0.71 7.22 -6.73
C PHE A 15 2.06 7.14 -7.47
N PRO A 16 2.18 7.70 -8.69
CA PRO A 16 3.42 7.65 -9.47
C PRO A 16 4.58 8.37 -8.75
N HIS A 17 5.73 7.71 -8.67
CA HIS A 17 6.91 8.23 -7.94
C HIS A 17 7.57 9.46 -8.59
N ASP A 18 7.32 9.72 -9.86
CA ASP A 18 7.90 10.78 -10.67
C ASP A 18 7.00 12.01 -10.83
N GLN A 19 5.80 12.00 -10.25
CA GLN A 19 4.85 13.11 -10.31
C GLN A 19 4.98 14.08 -9.13
N ILE A 20 6.22 14.49 -8.79
CA ILE A 20 6.51 15.46 -7.72
C ILE A 20 7.02 16.74 -8.33
N SER A 21 6.23 17.81 -8.22
CA SER A 21 6.63 19.16 -8.64
C SER A 21 5.84 20.24 -7.92
N GLY A 22 6.38 21.45 -7.84
CA GLY A 22 5.68 22.58 -7.20
C GLY A 22 4.37 22.97 -7.88
N ASP A 23 4.20 22.68 -9.18
CA ASP A 23 3.00 23.00 -9.94
C ASP A 23 1.92 21.90 -9.86
N LEU A 24 2.33 20.64 -9.79
CA LEU A 24 1.42 19.50 -9.81
C LEU A 24 1.02 19.05 -8.40
N THR A 25 2.01 18.93 -7.51
CA THR A 25 1.88 18.34 -6.19
C THR A 25 2.60 19.19 -5.13
N PRO A 26 2.11 20.42 -4.88
CA PRO A 26 2.80 21.38 -4.01
C PRO A 26 2.99 20.89 -2.57
N THR A 27 2.10 20.05 -2.05
CA THR A 27 2.23 19.44 -0.71
C THR A 27 3.42 18.47 -0.67
N LEU A 28 3.47 17.52 -1.61
CA LEU A 28 4.59 16.56 -1.72
C LEU A 28 5.90 17.29 -2.00
N TRP A 29 5.87 18.31 -2.85
CA TRP A 29 7.04 19.14 -3.13
C TRP A 29 7.57 19.82 -1.87
N SER A 30 6.69 20.47 -1.08
CA SER A 30 7.08 21.11 0.19
C SER A 30 7.67 20.11 1.18
N LEU A 31 7.08 18.91 1.31
CA LEU A 31 7.64 17.86 2.15
C LEU A 31 9.03 17.41 1.67
N ALA A 32 9.21 17.26 0.36
CA ALA A 32 10.49 16.91 -0.23
C ALA A 32 11.57 17.98 0.03
N GLU A 33 11.23 19.27 0.02
CA GLU A 33 12.15 20.34 0.37
C GLU A 33 12.50 20.40 1.87
N GLU A 34 11.57 20.00 2.74
CA GLU A 34 11.80 19.91 4.19
C GLU A 34 12.72 18.74 4.56
N GLY A 35 12.62 17.62 3.86
CA GLY A 35 13.36 16.37 4.13
C GLY A 35 14.07 15.82 2.91
N GLY A 36 13.34 15.21 1.97
CA GLY A 36 13.84 14.65 0.73
C GLY A 36 12.89 13.64 0.08
N TRP A 37 13.20 13.22 -1.15
CA TRP A 37 12.46 12.13 -1.82
C TRP A 37 13.38 11.27 -2.69
N SER A 38 13.02 9.99 -2.86
CA SER A 38 13.71 9.12 -3.80
C SER A 38 13.26 9.41 -5.23
N ARG A 39 14.14 9.97 -6.05
CA ARG A 39 13.85 10.28 -7.47
C ARG A 39 13.65 9.04 -8.33
N GLU A 40 14.31 7.93 -7.94
CA GLU A 40 14.16 6.63 -8.59
C GLU A 40 13.01 5.81 -8.00
N GLY A 41 12.28 6.38 -7.05
CA GLY A 41 11.24 5.70 -6.29
C GLY A 41 11.76 4.70 -5.28
N GLY A 42 10.85 4.16 -4.47
CA GLY A 42 11.08 3.02 -3.58
C GLY A 42 10.80 1.68 -4.27
N ARG A 43 10.79 0.61 -3.48
CA ARG A 43 10.47 -0.75 -3.95
C ARG A 43 9.46 -1.43 -3.04
N SER A 44 8.35 -1.86 -3.63
CA SER A 44 7.35 -2.72 -3.01
C SER A 44 7.86 -4.16 -2.83
N VAL A 45 7.09 -4.97 -2.11
CA VAL A 45 7.24 -6.43 -2.10
C VAL A 45 6.40 -7.05 -3.24
N LEU A 46 6.69 -8.30 -3.58
CA LEU A 46 5.84 -9.12 -4.43
C LEU A 46 4.79 -9.89 -3.57
N ALA A 47 3.52 -10.02 -3.99
CA ALA A 47 2.99 -9.35 -5.19
C ALA A 47 2.98 -7.84 -4.99
N SER A 48 3.21 -7.12 -6.10
CA SER A 48 3.20 -5.66 -6.11
C SER A 48 1.75 -5.15 -6.17
N SER A 49 1.03 -5.31 -5.06
CA SER A 49 -0.38 -4.95 -4.90
C SER A 49 -0.67 -4.42 -3.50
N THR A 50 -1.85 -3.86 -3.31
CA THR A 50 -2.24 -3.09 -2.13
C THR A 50 -2.02 -3.84 -0.82
N TYR A 51 -2.64 -5.02 -0.64
CA TYR A 51 -2.69 -5.65 0.68
C TYR A 51 -1.34 -6.21 1.16
N PRO A 52 -0.52 -6.90 0.33
CA PRO A 52 0.80 -7.33 0.75
C PRO A 52 1.71 -6.16 1.14
N ASN A 53 1.61 -5.03 0.43
CA ASN A 53 2.45 -3.87 0.71
C ASN A 53 1.99 -3.10 1.94
N HIS A 54 0.69 -2.90 2.16
CA HIS A 54 0.17 -2.31 3.39
C HIS A 54 0.49 -3.17 4.62
N ALA A 55 0.34 -4.51 4.52
CA ALA A 55 0.76 -5.42 5.57
C ALA A 55 2.28 -5.33 5.85
N THR A 56 3.09 -5.18 4.80
CA THR A 56 4.53 -4.95 4.93
C THR A 56 4.84 -3.63 5.61
N PHE A 57 4.17 -2.53 5.25
CA PHE A 57 4.37 -1.22 5.88
C PHE A 57 4.05 -1.22 7.37
N ILE A 58 2.97 -1.91 7.77
CA ILE A 58 2.53 -1.91 9.17
C ILE A 58 3.25 -2.93 10.05
N THR A 59 3.87 -3.97 9.47
CA THR A 59 4.58 -5.01 10.23
C THR A 59 6.10 -4.88 10.15
N GLY A 60 6.64 -4.46 8.98
CA GLY A 60 8.06 -4.54 8.62
C GLY A 60 8.49 -5.93 8.15
N ASP A 61 7.56 -6.83 7.99
CA ASP A 61 7.80 -8.20 7.56
C ASP A 61 7.43 -8.40 6.08
N ALA A 62 8.08 -9.39 5.45
CA ALA A 62 7.73 -9.83 4.09
C ALA A 62 6.47 -10.72 4.09
N PRO A 63 5.80 -10.92 2.93
CA PRO A 63 4.66 -11.82 2.78
C PRO A 63 4.87 -13.23 3.32
N SER A 64 6.09 -13.75 3.25
CA SER A 64 6.47 -15.03 3.86
C SER A 64 6.23 -15.11 5.38
N ARG A 65 6.21 -13.96 6.08
CA ARG A 65 6.03 -13.88 7.53
C ARG A 65 4.62 -13.40 7.90
N HIS A 66 4.16 -12.27 7.36
CA HIS A 66 2.82 -11.77 7.68
C HIS A 66 1.70 -12.54 6.97
N ARG A 67 2.00 -13.37 5.96
CA ARG A 67 1.11 -14.35 5.27
C ARG A 67 0.01 -13.74 4.42
N ILE A 68 0.07 -12.47 4.09
CA ILE A 68 -0.78 -11.80 3.09
C ILE A 68 0.02 -11.74 1.80
N PHE A 69 -0.40 -12.47 0.75
CA PHE A 69 0.38 -12.65 -0.48
C PHE A 69 -0.23 -11.89 -1.67
N THR A 70 -1.54 -11.70 -1.65
CA THR A 70 -2.37 -11.07 -2.69
C THR A 70 -3.52 -10.34 -1.97
N SER A 71 -4.66 -10.16 -2.60
CA SER A 71 -5.92 -9.81 -1.92
C SER A 71 -6.35 -10.89 -0.90
N ARG A 72 -5.62 -12.00 -0.84
CA ARG A 72 -5.83 -13.10 0.09
C ARG A 72 -4.64 -13.36 1.00
N ALA A 73 -4.95 -13.88 2.20
CA ALA A 73 -4.00 -14.31 3.20
C ALA A 73 -4.09 -15.83 3.41
N TRP A 74 -2.97 -16.45 3.80
CA TRP A 74 -2.95 -17.85 4.20
C TRP A 74 -3.37 -18.02 5.66
N SER A 75 -4.55 -18.61 5.88
CA SER A 75 -5.11 -18.85 7.23
C SER A 75 -4.41 -19.96 8.01
N GLY A 76 -3.67 -20.82 7.32
CA GLY A 76 -2.95 -21.99 7.85
C GLY A 76 -3.20 -23.24 7.01
N ASP A 77 -4.33 -23.31 6.36
CA ASP A 77 -4.81 -24.42 5.55
C ASP A 77 -5.42 -23.98 4.21
N GLU A 78 -5.90 -22.74 4.11
CA GLU A 78 -6.54 -22.19 2.91
C GLU A 78 -6.26 -20.71 2.72
N LEU A 79 -6.48 -20.22 1.50
CA LEU A 79 -6.49 -18.79 1.16
C LEU A 79 -7.87 -18.19 1.49
N ARG A 80 -7.88 -17.14 2.30
CA ARG A 80 -9.08 -16.38 2.69
C ARG A 80 -8.91 -14.90 2.39
N PRO A 81 -9.99 -14.11 2.27
CA PRO A 81 -9.86 -12.66 2.13
C PRO A 81 -8.92 -12.09 3.20
N ALA A 82 -7.96 -11.27 2.79
CA ALA A 82 -6.89 -10.81 3.68
C ALA A 82 -7.42 -10.00 4.87
N GLN A 83 -8.49 -9.21 4.65
CA GLN A 83 -9.15 -8.43 5.70
C GLN A 83 -9.78 -9.28 6.82
N ASP A 84 -10.16 -10.54 6.52
CA ASP A 84 -10.77 -11.44 7.50
C ASP A 84 -9.71 -12.17 8.35
N VAL A 85 -8.48 -12.24 7.86
CA VAL A 85 -7.36 -12.93 8.50
C VAL A 85 -6.42 -11.98 9.24
N GLY A 86 -6.09 -10.87 8.60
CA GLY A 86 -5.07 -9.93 9.06
C GLY A 86 -3.63 -10.49 9.01
N PRO A 87 -2.64 -9.67 9.38
CA PRO A 87 -1.24 -10.09 9.39
C PRO A 87 -0.94 -11.02 10.55
N ARG A 88 -0.15 -12.07 10.31
CA ARG A 88 0.27 -13.04 11.35
C ARG A 88 1.36 -12.52 12.27
N THR A 89 1.97 -11.40 11.96
CA THR A 89 3.02 -10.78 12.77
C THR A 89 2.51 -9.49 13.39
N ALA A 90 3.14 -9.08 14.50
CA ALA A 90 2.73 -7.89 15.24
C ALA A 90 2.88 -6.62 14.41
N THR A 91 1.83 -5.81 14.38
CA THR A 91 1.76 -4.55 13.67
C THR A 91 2.37 -3.39 14.48
N LEU A 92 2.53 -2.22 13.85
CA LEU A 92 2.85 -0.99 14.57
C LEU A 92 1.72 -0.59 15.54
N PHE A 93 0.45 -0.90 15.21
CA PHE A 93 -0.67 -0.68 16.14
C PHE A 93 -0.55 -1.54 17.40
N ASP A 94 -0.16 -2.83 17.26
CA ASP A 94 0.13 -3.69 18.41
C ASP A 94 1.25 -3.11 19.28
N ALA A 95 2.33 -2.65 18.64
CA ALA A 95 3.47 -2.10 19.34
C ALA A 95 3.14 -0.78 20.05
N CYS A 96 2.40 0.13 19.38
CA CYS A 96 1.93 1.38 19.98
C CYS A 96 1.06 1.10 21.21
N ARG A 97 0.08 0.19 21.10
CA ARG A 97 -0.79 -0.22 22.21
C ARG A 97 0.03 -0.77 23.38
N ALA A 98 0.99 -1.66 23.11
CA ALA A 98 1.83 -2.24 24.15
C ALA A 98 2.70 -1.19 24.87
N ALA A 99 3.13 -0.15 24.16
CA ALA A 99 3.94 0.95 24.71
C ALA A 99 3.10 2.12 25.27
N GLY A 100 1.76 2.03 25.28
CA GLY A 100 0.88 3.13 25.70
C GLY A 100 0.98 4.37 24.80
N ARG A 101 1.27 4.20 23.53
CA ARG A 101 1.35 5.25 22.49
C ARG A 101 0.02 5.34 21.74
N LYS A 102 -0.60 6.52 21.69
CA LYS A 102 -1.84 6.71 20.96
C LYS A 102 -1.59 6.61 19.45
N SER A 103 -2.43 5.81 18.77
CA SER A 103 -2.33 5.58 17.33
C SER A 103 -3.69 5.72 16.63
N LEU A 104 -3.66 6.14 15.36
CA LEU A 104 -4.84 6.32 14.50
C LEU A 104 -4.64 5.57 13.19
N GLY A 105 -5.71 4.93 12.68
CA GLY A 105 -5.74 4.28 11.38
C GLY A 105 -6.87 4.83 10.50
N LEU A 106 -6.58 5.29 9.26
CA LEU A 106 -7.60 5.85 8.34
C LEU A 106 -7.37 5.31 6.92
N PHE A 107 -8.41 4.75 6.31
CA PHE A 107 -8.27 4.08 5.01
C PHE A 107 -9.44 4.38 4.07
N GLY A 108 -9.14 4.76 2.84
CA GLY A 108 -10.12 4.81 1.75
C GLY A 108 -10.62 3.41 1.40
N ASP A 109 -9.72 2.44 1.21
CA ASP A 109 -10.11 1.04 1.14
C ASP A 109 -10.45 0.49 2.53
N GLN A 110 -11.74 0.25 2.76
CA GLN A 110 -12.28 -0.25 4.02
C GLN A 110 -11.67 -1.60 4.46
N ASN A 111 -11.18 -2.42 3.54
CA ASN A 111 -10.61 -3.73 3.85
C ASN A 111 -9.24 -3.59 4.56
N LEU A 112 -8.56 -2.46 4.37
CA LEU A 112 -7.29 -2.18 5.03
C LEU A 112 -7.39 -2.11 6.55
N VAL A 113 -8.58 -1.89 7.10
CA VAL A 113 -8.80 -2.02 8.56
C VAL A 113 -8.37 -3.39 9.05
N GLY A 114 -8.85 -4.47 8.40
CA GLY A 114 -8.47 -5.84 8.75
C GLY A 114 -7.06 -6.21 8.27
N VAL A 115 -6.69 -5.83 7.04
CA VAL A 115 -5.37 -6.11 6.45
C VAL A 115 -4.23 -5.53 7.31
N CYS A 116 -4.41 -4.34 7.90
CA CYS A 116 -3.43 -3.69 8.74
C CYS A 116 -3.62 -3.96 10.25
N GLY A 117 -4.69 -4.65 10.64
CA GLY A 117 -5.03 -4.86 12.04
C GLY A 117 -5.34 -3.56 12.78
N ALA A 118 -5.93 -2.57 12.09
CA ALA A 118 -6.18 -1.23 12.63
C ALA A 118 -7.25 -1.20 13.74
N GLU A 119 -7.99 -2.27 13.95
CA GLU A 119 -8.87 -2.47 15.13
C GLU A 119 -8.11 -2.39 16.46
N LYS A 120 -6.78 -2.49 16.41
CA LYS A 120 -5.88 -2.35 17.56
C LYS A 120 -5.39 -0.92 17.78
N ALA A 121 -5.62 -0.01 16.84
CA ALA A 121 -5.41 1.43 17.03
C ALA A 121 -6.38 1.98 18.08
N ASP A 122 -6.07 3.14 18.66
CA ASP A 122 -6.99 3.82 19.58
C ASP A 122 -8.26 4.27 18.88
N GLU A 123 -8.13 4.76 17.65
CA GLU A 123 -9.25 5.05 16.76
C GLU A 123 -8.90 4.61 15.33
N HIS A 124 -9.92 4.17 14.59
CA HIS A 124 -9.77 3.86 13.17
C HIS A 124 -11.02 4.21 12.36
N TRP A 125 -10.81 4.47 11.08
CA TRP A 125 -11.86 4.71 10.09
C TRP A 125 -11.54 3.91 8.82
N PRO A 126 -12.54 3.31 8.15
CA PRO A 126 -13.95 3.27 8.55
C PRO A 126 -14.21 2.34 9.74
N PRO A 127 -15.26 2.63 10.54
CA PRO A 127 -15.57 1.82 11.72
C PRO A 127 -15.79 0.35 11.36
N ARG A 128 -15.04 -0.55 11.98
CA ARG A 128 -15.13 -2.00 11.76
C ARG A 128 -14.92 -2.42 10.30
N GLY A 129 -14.18 -1.64 9.51
CA GLY A 129 -13.98 -1.92 8.09
C GLY A 129 -15.23 -1.77 7.22
N VAL A 130 -16.20 -0.94 7.64
CA VAL A 130 -17.44 -0.68 6.88
C VAL A 130 -17.60 0.82 6.68
N LEU A 131 -17.60 1.25 5.41
CA LEU A 131 -17.83 2.65 5.07
C LEU A 131 -19.20 3.10 5.54
N PRO A 132 -19.31 4.21 6.30
CA PRO A 132 -20.58 4.76 6.74
C PRO A 132 -21.52 5.05 5.57
N GLU A 133 -22.82 4.96 5.81
CA GLU A 133 -23.84 5.41 4.86
C GLU A 133 -23.63 6.92 4.57
N GLY A 134 -23.64 7.28 3.29
CA GLY A 134 -23.40 8.66 2.85
C GLY A 134 -21.93 9.10 2.81
N ALA A 135 -20.97 8.27 3.21
CA ALA A 135 -19.56 8.59 2.99
C ALA A 135 -19.25 8.71 1.48
N PRO A 136 -18.53 9.76 1.05
CA PRO A 136 -18.09 9.88 -0.34
C PRO A 136 -17.33 8.63 -0.80
N ARG A 137 -17.62 8.18 -2.04
CA ARG A 137 -16.99 6.98 -2.62
C ARG A 137 -16.38 7.30 -3.98
N GLY A 138 -15.22 6.69 -4.24
CA GLY A 138 -14.62 6.63 -5.57
C GLY A 138 -15.42 5.73 -6.53
N GLU A 139 -15.05 5.74 -7.81
CA GLU A 139 -15.77 5.02 -8.88
C GLU A 139 -15.78 3.48 -8.68
N LEU A 140 -14.79 2.91 -8.02
CA LEU A 140 -14.74 1.47 -7.69
C LEU A 140 -15.38 1.13 -6.35
N GLY A 141 -15.98 2.12 -5.65
CA GLY A 141 -16.79 1.92 -4.45
C GLY A 141 -16.03 2.00 -3.13
N PHE A 142 -14.73 2.20 -3.16
CA PHE A 142 -13.90 2.53 -1.98
C PHE A 142 -14.20 3.96 -1.49
N GLY A 143 -13.79 4.30 -0.27
CA GLY A 143 -13.93 5.65 0.25
C GLY A 143 -13.06 6.63 -0.53
N ALA A 144 -13.69 7.71 -1.03
CA ALA A 144 -12.96 8.78 -1.71
C ALA A 144 -11.95 9.45 -0.77
N ASP A 145 -10.91 10.09 -1.32
CA ASP A 145 -9.93 10.86 -0.54
C ASP A 145 -10.61 11.90 0.36
N ARG A 146 -11.69 12.53 -0.11
CA ARG A 146 -12.53 13.44 0.69
C ARG A 146 -13.11 12.78 1.93
N ALA A 147 -13.52 11.50 1.85
CA ALA A 147 -14.07 10.78 3.00
C ALA A 147 -13.02 10.56 4.09
N VAL A 148 -11.77 10.34 3.71
CA VAL A 148 -10.64 10.21 4.66
C VAL A 148 -10.32 11.56 5.31
N VAL A 149 -10.37 12.66 4.55
CA VAL A 149 -10.22 14.04 5.09
C VAL A 149 -11.31 14.33 6.12
N ASP A 150 -12.57 14.05 5.80
CA ASP A 150 -13.72 14.29 6.69
C ASP A 150 -13.62 13.41 7.96
N ALA A 151 -13.16 12.17 7.82
CA ALA A 151 -12.94 11.27 8.94
C ALA A 151 -11.84 11.78 9.88
N MET A 152 -10.73 12.30 9.31
CA MET A 152 -9.66 12.91 10.11
C MET A 152 -10.16 14.07 10.95
N ASP A 153 -11.12 14.86 10.46
CA ASP A 153 -11.72 15.96 11.22
C ASP A 153 -12.54 15.48 12.41
N ALA A 154 -13.17 14.32 12.31
CA ALA A 154 -14.00 13.74 13.37
C ALA A 154 -13.20 13.02 14.47
N MET A 155 -11.93 12.67 14.23
CA MET A 155 -11.09 11.91 15.17
C MET A 155 -10.46 12.80 16.24
N ASP A 156 -10.26 12.23 17.44
CA ASP A 156 -9.42 12.85 18.48
C ASP A 156 -7.93 12.65 18.15
N ARG A 157 -7.33 13.66 17.53
CA ARG A 157 -5.91 13.71 17.15
C ARG A 157 -4.99 14.11 18.30
N SER A 158 -5.55 14.51 19.46
CA SER A 158 -4.76 14.94 20.60
C SER A 158 -3.84 13.81 21.06
N HIS A 159 -2.55 14.13 21.24
CA HIS A 159 -1.54 13.18 21.68
C HIS A 159 -1.32 11.95 20.77
N ALA A 160 -1.90 11.90 19.57
CA ALA A 160 -1.59 10.84 18.61
C ALA A 160 -0.09 10.90 18.23
N GLN A 161 0.62 9.78 18.45
CA GLN A 161 2.05 9.67 18.18
C GLN A 161 2.32 8.88 16.89
N PHE A 162 1.38 8.04 16.48
CA PHE A 162 1.43 7.33 15.21
C PHE A 162 0.11 7.48 14.47
N VAL A 163 0.18 7.93 13.23
CA VAL A 163 -0.96 8.00 12.31
C VAL A 163 -0.59 7.20 11.06
N PHE A 164 -1.39 6.21 10.71
CA PHE A 164 -1.27 5.45 9.47
C PHE A 164 -2.52 5.67 8.63
N MET A 165 -2.36 6.20 7.41
CA MET A 165 -3.50 6.49 6.54
C MET A 165 -3.24 6.05 5.10
N GLN A 166 -4.33 5.82 4.35
CA GLN A 166 -4.31 5.57 2.91
C GLN A 166 -5.36 6.45 2.21
N LEU A 167 -4.97 7.04 1.07
CA LEU A 167 -5.83 7.70 0.09
C LEU A 167 -5.89 6.80 -1.16
N ASP A 168 -7.11 6.46 -1.62
CA ASP A 168 -7.35 5.36 -2.57
C ASP A 168 -7.53 5.82 -4.03
N GLU A 169 -8.01 7.05 -4.25
CA GLU A 169 -8.59 7.41 -5.54
C GLU A 169 -7.61 7.40 -6.72
N MET A 170 -6.30 7.54 -6.48
CA MET A 170 -5.32 7.44 -7.55
C MET A 170 -5.29 6.03 -8.16
N ASP A 171 -5.33 4.97 -7.35
CA ASP A 171 -5.42 3.60 -7.82
C ASP A 171 -6.70 3.37 -8.64
N THR A 172 -7.85 3.79 -8.10
CA THR A 172 -9.14 3.75 -8.78
C THR A 172 -9.08 4.42 -10.16
N VAL A 173 -8.53 5.63 -10.25
CA VAL A 173 -8.43 6.38 -11.53
C VAL A 173 -7.51 5.66 -12.51
N ARG A 174 -6.37 5.16 -12.06
CA ARG A 174 -5.43 4.44 -12.92
C ARG A 174 -6.02 3.13 -13.43
N HIS A 175 -6.72 2.37 -12.63
CA HIS A 175 -7.45 1.19 -13.08
C HIS A 175 -8.42 1.50 -14.23
N LEU A 176 -9.17 2.58 -14.10
CA LEU A 176 -10.25 2.92 -15.05
C LEU A 176 -9.79 3.69 -16.28
N ARG A 177 -8.73 4.49 -16.18
CA ARG A 177 -8.29 5.43 -17.24
C ARG A 177 -6.90 5.10 -17.80
N GLY A 178 -6.19 4.14 -17.22
CA GLY A 178 -4.80 3.80 -17.56
C GLY A 178 -3.77 4.46 -16.65
N PRO A 179 -2.51 4.01 -16.74
CA PRO A 179 -1.48 4.41 -15.79
C PRO A 179 -0.97 5.85 -15.96
N LEU A 180 -1.28 6.49 -17.08
CA LEU A 180 -0.82 7.83 -17.46
C LEU A 180 -1.94 8.63 -18.13
N GLY A 181 -1.78 9.96 -18.17
CA GLY A 181 -2.69 10.87 -18.89
C GLY A 181 -3.30 11.95 -18.00
N ASP A 182 -4.15 12.81 -18.59
CA ASP A 182 -4.69 13.99 -17.92
C ASP A 182 -5.52 13.65 -16.67
N ALA A 183 -6.29 12.57 -16.71
CA ALA A 183 -7.07 12.12 -15.55
C ALA A 183 -6.18 11.74 -14.35
N VAL A 184 -5.03 11.12 -14.60
CA VAL A 184 -4.04 10.78 -13.57
C VAL A 184 -3.38 12.03 -13.00
N LEU A 185 -3.06 13.02 -13.86
CA LEU A 185 -2.52 14.31 -13.42
C LEU A 185 -3.54 15.11 -12.59
N GLU A 186 -4.82 15.09 -12.98
CA GLU A 186 -5.89 15.74 -12.24
C GLU A 186 -6.10 15.08 -10.87
N GLN A 187 -6.14 13.75 -10.84
CA GLN A 187 -6.23 13.01 -9.57
C GLN A 187 -4.99 13.26 -8.70
N GLY A 188 -3.81 13.37 -9.29
CA GLY A 188 -2.58 13.70 -8.56
C GLY A 188 -2.69 15.03 -7.80
N ARG A 189 -3.26 16.07 -8.45
CA ARG A 189 -3.55 17.35 -7.78
C ARG A 189 -4.57 17.21 -6.66
N SER A 190 -5.63 16.44 -6.89
CA SER A 190 -6.71 16.23 -5.91
C SER A 190 -6.18 15.50 -4.68
N THR A 191 -5.47 14.39 -4.86
CA THR A 191 -4.88 13.60 -3.78
C THR A 191 -3.83 14.39 -3.00
N ASP A 192 -2.96 15.17 -3.68
CA ASP A 192 -1.99 16.06 -3.03
C ASP A 192 -2.67 17.16 -2.20
N SER A 193 -3.77 17.72 -2.71
CA SER A 193 -4.58 18.69 -1.96
C SER A 193 -5.22 18.07 -0.72
N ALA A 194 -5.78 16.87 -0.84
CA ALA A 194 -6.36 16.13 0.30
C ALA A 194 -5.30 15.84 1.37
N LEU A 195 -4.11 15.40 0.96
CA LEU A 195 -2.97 15.22 1.87
C LEU A 195 -2.62 16.54 2.58
N GLY A 196 -2.54 17.65 1.84
CA GLY A 196 -2.26 18.98 2.38
C GLY A 196 -3.28 19.42 3.43
N GLU A 197 -4.57 19.23 3.12
CA GLU A 197 -5.66 19.51 4.07
C GLU A 197 -5.50 18.71 5.36
N ILE A 198 -5.19 17.42 5.27
CA ILE A 198 -4.98 16.56 6.45
C ILE A 198 -3.76 17.02 7.26
N LEU A 199 -2.63 17.28 6.62
CA LEU A 199 -1.40 17.70 7.31
C LEU A 199 -1.53 19.04 8.00
N GLU A 200 -2.38 19.95 7.50
CA GLU A 200 -2.63 21.24 8.15
C GLU A 200 -3.18 21.07 9.57
N ARG A 201 -3.93 19.99 9.87
CA ARG A 201 -4.44 19.68 11.20
C ARG A 201 -3.33 19.38 12.22
N PHE A 202 -2.10 19.16 11.76
CA PHE A 202 -0.93 18.86 12.59
C PHE A 202 0.09 20.02 12.63
N ARG A 203 -0.17 21.14 11.95
CA ARG A 203 0.75 22.29 11.84
C ARG A 203 1.12 22.89 13.19
N SER A 204 0.23 22.89 14.17
CA SER A 204 0.52 23.42 15.52
C SER A 204 1.66 22.67 16.25
N ASP A 205 1.91 21.42 15.85
CA ASP A 205 2.98 20.57 16.42
C ASP A 205 3.99 20.11 15.36
N TRP A 206 4.14 20.90 14.29
CA TRP A 206 4.96 20.54 13.13
C TRP A 206 6.40 20.22 13.47
N LYS A 207 6.99 20.98 14.41
CA LYS A 207 8.39 20.77 14.86
C LYS A 207 8.66 19.39 15.45
N ASN A 208 7.64 18.70 15.91
CA ASN A 208 7.71 17.34 16.47
C ASN A 208 7.16 16.29 15.50
N THR A 209 6.67 16.70 14.32
CA THR A 209 6.03 15.83 13.34
C THR A 209 7.02 15.42 12.26
N LEU A 210 7.17 14.11 12.07
CA LEU A 210 7.82 13.47 10.93
C LEU A 210 6.72 12.95 10.01
N VAL A 211 6.75 13.30 8.75
CA VAL A 211 5.84 12.83 7.71
C VAL A 211 6.58 11.90 6.77
N ILE A 212 6.05 10.72 6.56
CA ILE A 212 6.52 9.74 5.56
C ILE A 212 5.37 9.51 4.60
N VAL A 213 5.57 9.75 3.32
CA VAL A 213 4.58 9.51 2.27
C VAL A 213 5.15 8.50 1.29
N VAL A 214 4.41 7.42 1.06
CA VAL A 214 4.79 6.37 0.11
C VAL A 214 3.60 6.04 -0.80
N SER A 215 3.84 5.38 -1.93
CA SER A 215 2.82 4.54 -2.55
C SER A 215 3.17 3.07 -2.31
N ASP A 216 2.22 2.20 -2.52
CA ASP A 216 2.38 0.76 -2.29
C ASP A 216 2.81 0.01 -3.54
N HIS A 217 2.41 0.47 -4.72
CA HIS A 217 2.80 -0.06 -6.03
C HIS A 217 2.63 0.99 -7.14
N ASP A 218 2.92 0.58 -8.35
CA ASP A 218 2.68 1.28 -9.62
C ASP A 218 1.68 0.49 -10.47
N HIS A 219 1.36 0.96 -11.67
CA HIS A 219 0.47 0.32 -12.64
C HIS A 219 1.15 0.06 -13.99
N GLU A 220 0.67 -0.97 -14.68
CA GLU A 220 0.98 -1.23 -16.08
C GLU A 220 -0.31 -1.33 -16.92
N THR A 221 -0.28 -0.84 -18.16
CA THR A 221 -1.39 -1.00 -19.11
C THR A 221 -1.64 -2.48 -19.35
N VAL A 222 -2.92 -2.89 -19.41
CA VAL A 222 -3.30 -4.26 -19.75
C VAL A 222 -4.06 -4.34 -21.06
N ASN A 223 -3.93 -5.48 -21.73
CA ASN A 223 -4.69 -5.80 -22.93
C ASN A 223 -6.07 -6.36 -22.55
N PRO A 224 -7.10 -6.18 -23.42
CA PRO A 224 -8.36 -6.89 -23.25
C PRO A 224 -8.18 -8.41 -23.20
N GLY A 225 -8.99 -9.06 -22.37
CA GLY A 225 -8.94 -10.49 -22.13
C GLY A 225 -8.00 -10.85 -20.97
N ALA A 226 -8.36 -11.88 -20.23
CA ALA A 226 -7.58 -12.42 -19.12
C ALA A 226 -7.43 -13.93 -19.26
N LEU A 227 -6.31 -14.46 -18.78
CA LEU A 227 -6.06 -15.89 -18.76
C LEU A 227 -6.50 -16.49 -17.42
N ASP A 228 -7.43 -17.44 -17.46
CA ASP A 228 -7.81 -18.21 -16.27
C ASP A 228 -6.74 -19.27 -15.98
N LEU A 229 -5.74 -18.90 -15.20
CA LEU A 229 -4.65 -19.79 -14.83
C LEU A 229 -5.12 -20.96 -13.94
N ALA A 230 -6.19 -20.77 -13.17
CA ALA A 230 -6.76 -21.86 -12.37
C ALA A 230 -7.34 -22.96 -13.26
N ALA A 231 -8.04 -22.61 -14.34
CA ALA A 231 -8.52 -23.56 -15.33
C ALA A 231 -7.38 -24.30 -16.04
N GLU A 232 -6.30 -23.62 -16.40
CA GLU A 232 -5.11 -24.20 -17.04
C GLU A 232 -4.39 -25.20 -16.13
N VAL A 233 -4.24 -24.86 -14.86
CA VAL A 233 -3.65 -25.73 -13.82
C VAL A 233 -4.51 -27.01 -13.64
N ALA A 234 -5.83 -26.83 -13.55
CA ALA A 234 -6.77 -27.95 -13.40
C ALA A 234 -6.76 -28.88 -14.63
N ALA A 235 -6.74 -28.31 -15.85
CA ALA A 235 -6.68 -29.07 -17.09
C ALA A 235 -5.41 -29.94 -17.21
N ARG A 236 -4.33 -29.54 -16.55
CA ARG A 236 -3.05 -30.31 -16.48
C ARG A 236 -2.98 -31.30 -15.32
N GLY A 237 -4.04 -31.36 -14.50
CA GLY A 237 -4.07 -32.24 -13.33
C GLY A 237 -3.09 -31.89 -12.23
N LEU A 238 -2.65 -30.63 -12.17
CA LEU A 238 -1.74 -30.13 -11.12
C LEU A 238 -2.53 -29.89 -9.83
N ASN A 239 -2.04 -30.43 -8.72
CA ASN A 239 -2.70 -30.31 -7.40
C ASN A 239 -2.17 -29.07 -6.66
N VAL A 240 -2.54 -27.89 -7.14
CA VAL A 240 -2.20 -26.59 -6.57
C VAL A 240 -3.44 -25.67 -6.57
N GLN A 241 -3.45 -24.68 -5.68
CA GLN A 241 -4.44 -23.62 -5.68
C GLN A 241 -3.89 -22.43 -6.45
N VAL A 242 -4.75 -21.66 -7.13
CA VAL A 242 -4.38 -20.44 -7.84
C VAL A 242 -5.24 -19.29 -7.33
N ASP A 243 -4.61 -18.17 -7.05
CA ASP A 243 -5.26 -16.89 -6.74
C ASP A 243 -4.75 -15.83 -7.70
N HIS A 244 -5.65 -15.21 -8.45
CA HIS A 244 -5.31 -14.21 -9.46
C HIS A 244 -5.17 -12.83 -8.85
N GLU A 245 -4.12 -12.09 -9.25
CA GLU A 245 -3.81 -10.74 -8.74
C GLU A 245 -3.38 -9.83 -9.91
N GLY A 246 -4.35 -9.41 -10.72
CA GLY A 246 -4.11 -8.51 -11.85
C GLY A 246 -3.13 -9.08 -12.88
N THR A 247 -1.91 -8.58 -12.95
CA THR A 247 -0.87 -9.02 -13.91
C THR A 247 0.01 -10.15 -13.36
N SER A 248 -0.37 -10.71 -12.21
CA SER A 248 0.25 -11.87 -11.57
C SER A 248 -0.77 -12.86 -11.04
N ALA A 249 -0.32 -14.01 -10.61
CA ALA A 249 -1.12 -14.99 -9.87
C ALA A 249 -0.25 -15.72 -8.83
N LEU A 250 -0.83 -15.99 -7.68
CA LEU A 250 -0.24 -16.81 -6.65
C LEU A 250 -0.59 -18.28 -6.92
N VAL A 251 0.42 -19.16 -6.96
CA VAL A 251 0.25 -20.61 -7.08
C VAL A 251 0.70 -21.24 -5.77
N VAL A 252 -0.23 -21.90 -5.07
CA VAL A 252 0.00 -22.49 -3.74
C VAL A 252 -0.02 -24.00 -3.84
N GLY A 253 1.08 -24.63 -3.47
CA GLY A 253 1.28 -26.08 -3.47
C GLY A 253 2.68 -26.49 -3.87
N ALA A 254 2.92 -27.79 -3.90
CA ALA A 254 4.18 -28.37 -4.33
C ALA A 254 4.22 -28.45 -5.87
N ILE A 255 4.97 -27.56 -6.49
CA ILE A 255 5.15 -27.46 -7.94
C ILE A 255 6.59 -27.04 -8.25
N ALA A 256 7.18 -27.62 -9.29
CA ALA A 256 8.51 -27.24 -9.73
C ALA A 256 8.47 -25.95 -10.58
N GLU A 257 9.54 -25.15 -10.50
CA GLU A 257 9.66 -23.90 -11.26
C GLU A 257 9.48 -24.12 -12.78
N GLY A 258 10.05 -25.17 -13.34
CA GLY A 258 9.87 -25.51 -14.77
C GLY A 258 8.41 -25.75 -15.14
N GLN A 259 7.63 -26.41 -14.26
CA GLN A 259 6.20 -26.61 -14.49
C GLN A 259 5.39 -25.30 -14.45
N LEU A 260 5.81 -24.33 -13.61
CA LEU A 260 5.21 -22.99 -13.58
C LEU A 260 5.49 -22.23 -14.87
N LEU A 261 6.74 -22.26 -15.36
CA LEU A 261 7.15 -21.60 -16.61
C LEU A 261 6.53 -22.26 -17.87
N ASP A 262 6.12 -23.52 -17.78
CA ASP A 262 5.41 -24.22 -18.86
C ASP A 262 3.90 -23.89 -18.91
N LEU A 263 3.37 -23.13 -17.91
CA LEU A 263 1.97 -22.70 -17.93
C LEU A 263 1.75 -21.62 -19.01
N PRO A 264 0.60 -21.66 -19.71
CA PRO A 264 0.29 -20.63 -20.71
C PRO A 264 0.33 -19.23 -20.13
N GLY A 265 0.92 -18.31 -20.86
CA GLY A 265 0.98 -16.88 -20.49
C GLY A 265 1.94 -16.55 -19.34
N VAL A 266 2.56 -17.53 -18.70
CA VAL A 266 3.58 -17.29 -17.66
C VAL A 266 4.94 -17.05 -18.31
N VAL A 267 5.58 -15.92 -17.95
CA VAL A 267 6.93 -15.58 -18.43
C VAL A 267 7.95 -15.48 -17.29
N GLY A 268 7.50 -15.52 -16.05
CA GLY A 268 8.41 -15.50 -14.91
C GLY A 268 7.74 -15.95 -13.61
N THR A 269 8.56 -16.31 -12.64
CA THR A 269 8.10 -16.78 -11.33
C THR A 269 9.04 -16.34 -10.21
N ALA A 270 8.51 -16.24 -9.00
CA ALA A 270 9.28 -15.98 -7.78
C ALA A 270 8.72 -16.81 -6.62
N LEU A 271 9.61 -17.48 -5.90
CA LEU A 271 9.27 -18.18 -4.67
C LEU A 271 9.13 -17.15 -3.52
N LEU A 272 7.91 -16.91 -3.06
CA LEU A 272 7.64 -15.97 -1.95
C LEU A 272 7.84 -16.67 -0.59
N SER A 273 7.51 -17.96 -0.49
CA SER A 273 7.66 -18.81 0.69
C SER A 273 7.59 -20.28 0.23
N PRO A 274 8.12 -21.25 0.95
CA PRO A 274 7.97 -22.65 0.58
C PRO A 274 6.50 -23.01 0.26
N GLY A 275 6.25 -23.45 -0.98
CA GLY A 275 4.92 -23.78 -1.50
C GLY A 275 4.07 -22.57 -1.94
N PHE A 276 4.62 -21.34 -1.97
CA PHE A 276 3.93 -20.12 -2.42
C PHE A 276 4.74 -19.47 -3.52
N ASN A 277 4.33 -19.63 -4.74
CA ASN A 277 4.99 -19.09 -5.92
C ASN A 277 4.13 -18.00 -6.54
N LEU A 278 4.71 -16.85 -6.81
CA LEU A 278 4.09 -15.84 -7.65
C LEU A 278 4.54 -16.09 -9.09
N VAL A 279 3.60 -16.03 -10.03
CA VAL A 279 3.87 -16.06 -11.46
C VAL A 279 3.33 -14.79 -12.11
N TRP A 280 3.92 -14.37 -13.23
CA TRP A 280 3.44 -13.21 -13.98
C TRP A 280 3.56 -13.43 -15.48
N GLY A 281 2.73 -12.69 -16.23
CA GLY A 281 2.67 -12.71 -17.68
C GLY A 281 3.62 -11.70 -18.36
N ALA A 282 3.61 -11.72 -19.69
CA ALA A 282 4.23 -10.69 -20.50
C ALA A 282 3.56 -9.31 -20.24
N PRO A 283 4.21 -8.17 -20.60
CA PRO A 283 3.58 -6.86 -20.50
C PRO A 283 2.18 -6.84 -21.12
N GLY A 284 1.20 -6.33 -20.37
CA GLY A 284 -0.20 -6.27 -20.75
C GLY A 284 -1.01 -7.55 -20.52
N GLN A 285 -0.37 -8.66 -20.15
CA GLN A 285 -1.11 -9.89 -19.80
C GLN A 285 -1.70 -9.80 -18.41
N GLN A 286 -2.99 -10.09 -18.28
CA GLN A 286 -3.68 -10.23 -17.01
C GLN A 286 -4.20 -11.66 -16.79
N PHE A 287 -4.39 -12.02 -15.52
CA PHE A 287 -4.89 -13.33 -15.10
C PHE A 287 -6.27 -13.21 -14.41
N GLY A 288 -7.08 -14.27 -14.52
CA GLY A 288 -8.36 -14.38 -13.85
C GLY A 288 -9.51 -13.87 -14.69
N ILE A 289 -10.20 -12.85 -14.21
CA ILE A 289 -11.37 -12.25 -14.87
C ILE A 289 -10.97 -10.93 -15.51
N ASP A 290 -11.36 -10.73 -16.76
CA ASP A 290 -11.27 -9.42 -17.41
C ASP A 290 -12.40 -8.52 -16.90
N TRP A 291 -12.04 -7.57 -16.03
CA TRP A 291 -12.96 -6.58 -15.49
C TRP A 291 -13.12 -5.34 -16.38
N GLY A 292 -12.50 -5.34 -17.57
CA GLY A 292 -12.51 -4.19 -18.48
C GLY A 292 -11.69 -2.99 -17.98
N LEU A 293 -10.71 -3.24 -17.13
CA LEU A 293 -9.82 -2.20 -16.59
C LEU A 293 -8.76 -1.82 -17.62
N ALA A 294 -8.33 -0.56 -17.61
CA ALA A 294 -7.32 -0.05 -18.53
C ALA A 294 -5.88 -0.35 -18.06
N SER A 295 -5.68 -0.52 -16.78
CA SER A 295 -4.39 -0.90 -16.19
C SER A 295 -4.56 -1.76 -14.94
N GLN A 296 -3.50 -2.45 -14.57
CA GLN A 296 -3.42 -3.37 -13.44
C GLN A 296 -2.02 -3.35 -12.82
N HIS A 297 -1.91 -4.01 -11.69
CA HIS A 297 -0.68 -4.19 -10.92
C HIS A 297 -0.48 -5.68 -10.55
N GLY A 298 0.51 -6.00 -9.69
CA GLY A 298 0.78 -7.35 -9.17
C GLY A 298 2.12 -7.93 -9.63
N SER A 299 2.60 -7.56 -10.83
CA SER A 299 3.85 -8.08 -11.41
C SER A 299 5.10 -7.32 -10.92
N PRO A 300 6.32 -7.84 -11.14
CA PRO A 300 7.54 -7.10 -10.84
C PRO A 300 7.70 -5.76 -11.56
N ARG A 301 6.95 -5.51 -12.64
CA ARG A 301 6.98 -4.25 -13.39
C ARG A 301 6.33 -3.09 -12.65
N THR A 302 5.44 -3.39 -11.71
CA THR A 302 4.71 -2.39 -10.92
C THR A 302 5.29 -2.18 -9.52
N MET A 303 6.54 -2.58 -9.28
CA MET A 303 7.19 -2.48 -7.96
C MET A 303 7.69 -1.08 -7.59
N ASN A 304 7.60 -0.08 -8.46
CA ASN A 304 8.00 1.28 -8.10
C ASN A 304 7.03 1.86 -7.08
N GLN A 305 7.59 2.64 -6.15
CA GLN A 305 6.84 3.32 -5.10
C GLN A 305 7.24 4.79 -5.03
N LEU A 306 6.29 5.66 -4.75
CA LEU A 306 6.59 6.98 -4.20
C LEU A 306 7.33 6.82 -2.87
N ALA A 307 8.29 7.68 -2.57
CA ALA A 307 8.91 7.76 -1.25
C ALA A 307 9.37 9.20 -0.99
N VAL A 308 8.64 9.89 -0.13
CA VAL A 308 8.87 11.28 0.31
C VAL A 308 8.93 11.32 1.82
N VAL A 309 9.82 12.11 2.36
CA VAL A 309 9.91 12.37 3.80
C VAL A 309 9.98 13.87 4.03
N GLY A 310 9.21 14.37 4.99
CA GLY A 310 9.18 15.79 5.36
C GLY A 310 8.76 15.99 6.81
N GLY A 311 8.30 17.18 7.13
CA GLY A 311 7.92 17.57 8.48
C GLY A 311 9.01 18.34 9.21
N GLY A 312 8.62 18.96 10.32
CA GLY A 312 9.52 19.82 11.09
C GLY A 312 10.48 19.07 12.04
N HIS A 313 10.29 17.77 12.24
CA HIS A 313 11.15 16.97 13.11
C HIS A 313 12.55 16.77 12.45
N PRO A 314 13.66 16.92 13.21
CA PRO A 314 15.02 16.82 12.63
C PRO A 314 15.32 15.52 11.86
N ALA A 315 14.70 14.40 12.25
CA ALA A 315 14.84 13.13 11.55
C ALA A 315 14.38 13.18 10.08
N ALA A 316 13.53 14.13 9.70
CA ALA A 316 13.06 14.26 8.31
C ALA A 316 14.24 14.49 7.35
N ARG A 317 15.17 15.40 7.69
CA ARG A 317 16.35 15.68 6.87
C ARG A 317 17.35 14.54 6.83
N GLU A 318 17.48 13.80 7.92
CA GLU A 318 18.40 12.66 8.00
C GLU A 318 17.90 11.52 7.10
N ILE A 319 16.62 11.15 7.26
CA ILE A 319 15.98 10.11 6.46
C ILE A 319 15.86 10.54 4.99
N GLY A 320 15.55 11.83 4.74
CA GLY A 320 15.47 12.39 3.39
C GLY A 320 16.75 12.16 2.61
N LYS A 321 17.91 12.48 3.18
CA LYS A 321 19.23 12.24 2.55
C LYS A 321 19.49 10.76 2.25
N GLU A 322 19.05 9.86 3.14
CA GLU A 322 19.20 8.41 2.90
C GLU A 322 18.37 7.94 1.70
N ILE A 323 17.10 8.37 1.61
CA ILE A 323 16.21 7.94 0.53
C ILE A 323 16.54 8.61 -0.81
N GLU A 324 17.13 9.80 -0.81
CA GLU A 324 17.65 10.44 -2.04
C GLU A 324 18.82 9.67 -2.65
N ALA A 325 19.64 9.05 -1.81
CA ALA A 325 20.81 8.28 -2.23
C ALA A 325 20.50 6.80 -2.54
N SER A 326 19.24 6.35 -2.35
CA SER A 326 18.86 4.96 -2.45
C SER A 326 17.44 4.77 -2.96
N ARG A 327 17.08 3.51 -3.22
CA ARG A 327 15.68 3.10 -3.44
C ARG A 327 15.17 2.42 -2.18
N PRO A 328 14.45 3.14 -1.29
CA PRO A 328 14.00 2.57 -0.03
C PRO A 328 13.05 1.39 -0.27
N SER A 329 13.19 0.35 0.53
CA SER A 329 12.28 -0.80 0.50
C SER A 329 11.11 -0.57 1.45
N GLY A 330 9.91 -1.01 1.07
CA GLY A 330 8.73 -1.04 1.94
C GLY A 330 8.99 -1.73 3.28
N LEU A 331 9.88 -2.74 3.30
CA LEU A 331 10.29 -3.45 4.52
C LEU A 331 11.03 -2.58 5.55
N GLY A 332 11.63 -1.47 5.11
CA GLY A 332 12.47 -0.62 5.99
C GLY A 332 11.68 0.34 6.86
N TRP A 333 10.41 0.63 6.55
CA TRP A 333 9.66 1.68 7.22
C TRP A 333 9.25 1.33 8.64
N ALA A 334 8.61 0.19 8.88
CA ALA A 334 8.17 -0.17 10.23
C ALA A 334 9.31 -0.34 11.23
N PRO A 335 10.46 -0.97 10.92
CA PRO A 335 11.62 -1.00 11.81
C PRO A 335 12.12 0.41 12.19
N ARG A 336 12.15 1.33 11.24
CA ARG A 336 12.53 2.74 11.47
C ARG A 336 11.55 3.44 12.40
N ILE A 337 10.24 3.29 12.14
CA ILE A 337 9.17 3.86 12.97
C ILE A 337 9.24 3.31 14.39
N ARG A 338 9.46 1.99 14.56
CA ARG A 338 9.65 1.37 15.89
C ARG A 338 10.81 2.02 16.65
N THR A 339 11.93 2.23 15.98
CA THR A 339 13.11 2.88 16.60
C THR A 339 12.79 4.30 17.04
N LEU A 340 12.18 5.11 16.19
CA LEU A 340 11.88 6.52 16.48
C LEU A 340 10.84 6.69 17.58
N LEU A 341 9.84 5.80 17.65
CA LEU A 341 8.81 5.81 18.70
C LEU A 341 9.22 5.02 19.96
N SER A 342 10.40 4.38 19.97
CA SER A 342 10.85 3.51 21.07
C SER A 342 9.83 2.41 21.40
N LEU A 343 9.41 1.64 20.35
CA LEU A 343 8.44 0.55 20.41
C LEU A 343 9.11 -0.82 20.47
#